data_8608159bbcd01e69cdb47a77a46aca0c
#
_entry.id   8608159bbcd01e69cdb47a77a46aca0c
#
_cell.length_a   1.000
_cell.length_b   1.000
_cell.length_c   1.000
_cell.angle_alpha   90.00
_cell.angle_beta   90.00
_cell.angle_gamma   90.00
#
_symmetry.space_group_name_H-M   'P 1'
#
loop_
_entity.id
_entity.type
_entity.pdbx_description
1 polymer ?
#
loop_
_entity_poly.entity_id
_entity_poly.type
_entity_poly.pdbx_seq_one_letter_code
_entity_poly.pdbx_strand_id
1 'polypeptide(L)'
;MPVIFEGFPRIVDREALKPGRWFVAAEGARPLICFSTDEGEGGERIILTFGSTRPETLDCAPALLKSLAGSLATLEHELVFAPGLAGQSPQLTAPQRRPPRAGALLRLRNGDLGLAFAVEGGALVPISLATGVRSEGVDLVFERWTLSLRRGGHELLIGAFRPI
;
A
#
# COMPACT_ATOMS: atom_id res chain seq x y z
N MET A 1 -11.28 -22.29 -33.39
CA MET A 1 -11.08 -22.54 -31.96
C MET A 1 -11.14 -21.22 -31.22
N PRO A 2 -11.95 -21.11 -30.19
CA PRO A 2 -11.88 -19.93 -29.33
C PRO A 2 -10.52 -19.92 -28.62
N VAL A 3 -9.87 -18.79 -28.60
CA VAL A 3 -8.64 -18.59 -27.82
C VAL A 3 -9.10 -18.15 -26.43
N ILE A 4 -8.72 -18.92 -25.41
CA ILE A 4 -9.05 -18.61 -24.02
C ILE A 4 -7.79 -18.08 -23.35
N PHE A 5 -7.89 -16.89 -22.79
CA PHE A 5 -6.84 -16.30 -21.95
C PHE A 5 -7.27 -16.39 -20.50
N GLU A 6 -6.66 -17.29 -19.75
CA GLU A 6 -6.90 -17.41 -18.32
C GLU A 6 -5.77 -16.75 -17.52
N GLY A 7 -6.15 -16.13 -16.42
CA GLY A 7 -5.17 -15.55 -15.48
C GLY A 7 -4.56 -14.21 -15.90
N PHE A 8 -5.05 -13.60 -16.98
CA PHE A 8 -4.62 -12.26 -17.36
C PHE A 8 -5.37 -11.20 -16.54
N PRO A 9 -4.66 -10.27 -15.91
CA PRO A 9 -5.30 -9.18 -15.18
C PRO A 9 -6.06 -8.26 -16.15
N ARG A 10 -7.15 -7.69 -15.66
CA ARG A 10 -7.90 -6.68 -16.42
C ARG A 10 -7.15 -5.34 -16.37
N ILE A 11 -7.23 -4.60 -17.46
CA ILE A 11 -6.71 -3.23 -17.50
C ILE A 11 -7.63 -2.31 -16.69
N VAL A 12 -7.01 -1.48 -15.87
CA VAL A 12 -7.70 -0.48 -15.06
C VAL A 12 -7.77 0.84 -15.84
N ASP A 13 -8.96 1.44 -15.90
CA ASP A 13 -9.13 2.78 -16.42
C ASP A 13 -8.68 3.80 -15.37
N ARG A 14 -7.64 4.56 -15.68
CA ARG A 14 -7.09 5.59 -14.78
C ARG A 14 -8.09 6.65 -14.40
N GLU A 15 -8.93 7.06 -15.34
CA GLU A 15 -9.91 8.13 -15.12
C GLU A 15 -11.07 7.67 -14.24
N ALA A 16 -11.39 6.38 -14.28
CA ALA A 16 -12.43 5.77 -13.46
C ALA A 16 -11.92 5.24 -12.10
N LEU A 17 -10.65 5.42 -11.79
CA LEU A 17 -10.04 4.90 -10.57
C LEU A 17 -10.56 5.64 -9.34
N LYS A 18 -11.26 4.94 -8.47
CA LYS A 18 -11.80 5.47 -7.21
C LYS A 18 -10.79 5.28 -6.07
N PRO A 19 -10.87 6.08 -4.99
CA PRO A 19 -10.11 5.81 -3.76
C PRO A 19 -10.39 4.41 -3.20
N GLY A 20 -9.41 3.84 -2.53
CA GLY A 20 -9.54 2.52 -1.91
C GLY A 20 -9.36 1.34 -2.85
N ARG A 21 -8.81 1.56 -4.03
CA ARG A 21 -8.57 0.51 -5.01
C ARG A 21 -7.11 0.13 -5.07
N TRP A 22 -6.87 -1.19 -5.09
CA TRP A 22 -5.57 -1.78 -5.29
C TRP A 22 -5.39 -2.14 -6.76
N PHE A 23 -4.22 -1.86 -7.30
CA PHE A 23 -3.88 -2.16 -8.68
C PHE A 23 -2.37 -2.38 -8.82
N VAL A 24 -1.95 -2.79 -10.00
CA VAL A 24 -0.55 -3.04 -10.32
C VAL A 24 -0.14 -2.16 -11.50
N ALA A 25 1.01 -1.53 -11.36
CA ALA A 25 1.67 -0.82 -12.44
C ALA A 25 2.95 -1.55 -12.84
N ALA A 26 3.27 -1.53 -14.13
CA ALA A 26 4.57 -2.01 -14.60
C ALA A 26 5.57 -0.87 -14.48
N GLU A 27 6.62 -1.07 -13.70
CA GLU A 27 7.72 -0.13 -13.59
C GLU A 27 9.03 -0.90 -13.77
N GLY A 28 9.63 -0.76 -14.95
CA GLY A 28 10.78 -1.56 -15.31
C GLY A 28 10.45 -3.05 -15.42
N ALA A 29 11.29 -3.90 -14.87
CA ALA A 29 11.14 -5.35 -14.91
C ALA A 29 10.27 -5.93 -13.77
N ARG A 30 9.81 -5.11 -12.83
CA ARG A 30 9.07 -5.53 -11.65
C ARG A 30 7.70 -4.88 -11.56
N PRO A 31 6.67 -5.63 -11.16
CA PRO A 31 5.37 -5.04 -10.90
C PRO A 31 5.43 -4.18 -9.62
N LEU A 32 4.78 -3.05 -9.67
CA LEU A 32 4.61 -2.14 -8.54
C LEU A 32 3.18 -2.25 -8.04
N ILE A 33 3.00 -2.59 -6.77
CA ILE A 33 1.69 -2.63 -6.14
C ILE A 33 1.31 -1.20 -5.77
N CYS A 34 0.10 -0.80 -6.12
CA CYS A 34 -0.39 0.56 -5.93
C CYS A 34 -1.73 0.57 -5.21
N PHE A 35 -1.97 1.64 -4.48
CA PHE A 35 -3.22 1.89 -3.78
C PHE A 35 -3.68 3.33 -4.02
N SER A 36 -4.92 3.50 -4.47
CA SER A 36 -5.47 4.82 -4.73
C SER A 36 -6.04 5.47 -3.47
N THR A 37 -5.70 6.74 -3.26
CA THR A 37 -6.19 7.54 -2.13
C THR A 37 -7.13 8.64 -2.61
N ASP A 38 -7.81 9.29 -1.66
CA ASP A 38 -8.61 10.50 -1.91
C ASP A 38 -7.76 11.78 -1.83
N GLU A 39 -6.47 11.64 -1.56
CA GLU A 39 -5.56 12.78 -1.50
C GLU A 39 -5.14 13.25 -2.89
N GLY A 40 -4.83 14.53 -2.99
CA GLY A 40 -4.39 15.15 -4.23
C GLY A 40 -3.32 16.21 -4.01
N GLU A 41 -2.53 16.43 -5.04
CA GLU A 41 -1.53 17.48 -5.10
C GLU A 41 -1.57 18.14 -6.47
N GLY A 42 -1.76 19.46 -6.51
CA GLY A 42 -1.82 20.19 -7.77
C GLY A 42 -2.94 19.74 -8.72
N GLY A 43 -4.07 19.28 -8.20
CA GLY A 43 -5.18 18.75 -8.99
C GLY A 43 -5.01 17.31 -9.46
N GLU A 44 -3.91 16.65 -9.09
CA GLU A 44 -3.61 15.27 -9.43
C GLU A 44 -3.76 14.36 -8.21
N ARG A 45 -4.21 13.13 -8.43
CA ARG A 45 -4.41 12.15 -7.37
C ARG A 45 -3.09 11.56 -6.88
N ILE A 46 -2.96 11.46 -5.56
CA ILE A 46 -1.85 10.75 -4.91
C ILE A 46 -2.23 9.28 -4.76
N ILE A 47 -1.29 8.42 -5.06
CA ILE A 47 -1.36 6.99 -4.82
C ILE A 47 -0.23 6.57 -3.88
N LEU A 48 -0.41 5.45 -3.20
CA LEU A 48 0.66 4.80 -2.46
C LEU A 48 1.26 3.70 -3.32
N THR A 49 2.57 3.63 -3.37
CA THR A 49 3.30 2.61 -4.10
C THR A 49 4.05 1.71 -3.13
N PHE A 50 4.01 0.41 -3.41
CA PHE A 50 4.67 -0.62 -2.62
C PHE A 50 5.55 -1.44 -3.56
N GLY A 51 6.83 -1.31 -3.42
CA GLY A 51 7.80 -2.01 -4.26
C GLY A 51 8.97 -2.55 -3.46
N SER A 52 9.74 -3.42 -4.07
CA SER A 52 10.96 -3.95 -3.48
C SER A 52 12.11 -3.70 -4.44
N THR A 53 13.02 -2.81 -4.08
CA THR A 53 14.24 -2.52 -4.84
C THR A 53 15.40 -3.43 -4.42
N ARG A 54 15.31 -4.01 -3.22
CA ARG A 54 16.28 -4.95 -2.65
C ARG A 54 15.55 -6.18 -2.16
N PRO A 55 16.19 -7.37 -2.16
CA PRO A 55 15.61 -8.56 -1.55
C PRO A 55 15.16 -8.27 -0.11
N GLU A 56 13.95 -8.72 0.23
CA GLU A 56 13.35 -8.62 1.57
C GLU A 56 13.06 -7.21 2.09
N THR A 57 13.34 -6.15 1.33
CA THR A 57 13.04 -4.77 1.72
C THR A 57 11.84 -4.25 0.95
N LEU A 58 10.88 -3.69 1.67
CA LEU A 58 9.70 -3.05 1.09
C LEU A 58 9.85 -1.53 1.17
N ASP A 59 9.73 -0.89 0.03
CA ASP A 59 9.64 0.57 -0.07
C ASP A 59 8.18 0.97 -0.23
N CYS A 60 7.73 1.88 0.62
CA CYS A 60 6.38 2.45 0.56
C CYS A 60 6.50 3.96 0.40
N ALA A 61 5.96 4.49 -0.68
CA ALA A 61 6.07 5.91 -0.97
C ALA A 61 4.83 6.46 -1.66
N PRO A 62 4.47 7.74 -1.41
CA PRO A 62 3.46 8.42 -2.21
C PRO A 62 4.00 8.77 -3.59
N ALA A 63 3.14 8.72 -4.59
CA ALA A 63 3.43 9.14 -5.96
C ALA A 63 2.19 9.75 -6.59
N LEU A 64 2.38 10.53 -7.64
CA LEU A 64 1.24 11.03 -8.42
C LEU A 64 0.79 9.97 -9.42
N LEU A 65 -0.50 9.78 -9.56
CA LEU A 65 -1.08 8.81 -10.50
C LEU A 65 -0.55 9.02 -11.93
N LYS A 66 -0.42 10.26 -12.35
CA LYS A 66 0.10 10.61 -13.68
C LYS A 66 1.56 10.23 -13.89
N SER A 67 2.34 10.02 -12.82
CA SER A 67 3.75 9.62 -12.93
C SER A 67 3.94 8.15 -13.30
N LEU A 68 2.89 7.34 -13.18
CA LEU A 68 2.94 5.94 -13.56
C LEU A 68 2.86 5.80 -15.09
N ALA A 69 3.87 5.16 -15.67
CA ALA A 69 3.90 4.86 -17.09
C ALA A 69 3.12 3.58 -17.41
N GLY A 70 2.65 3.50 -18.67
CA GLY A 70 2.02 2.29 -19.18
C GLY A 70 0.62 2.01 -18.67
N SER A 71 0.16 0.80 -18.91
CA SER A 71 -1.16 0.34 -18.48
C SER A 71 -1.15 -0.09 -17.02
N LEU A 72 -2.26 0.18 -16.33
CA LEU A 72 -2.52 -0.30 -14.98
C LEU A 72 -3.38 -1.56 -15.05
N ALA A 73 -3.13 -2.50 -14.17
CA ALA A 73 -3.84 -3.77 -14.13
C ALA A 73 -4.48 -4.03 -12.76
N THR A 74 -5.55 -4.80 -12.74
CA THR A 74 -6.17 -5.24 -11.47
C THR A 74 -5.23 -6.15 -10.70
N LEU A 75 -5.27 -6.05 -9.38
CA LEU A 75 -4.55 -6.97 -8.51
C LEU A 75 -5.41 -8.23 -8.27
N GLU A 76 -4.91 -9.38 -8.69
CA GLU A 76 -5.62 -10.67 -8.60
C GLU A 76 -5.29 -11.47 -7.33
N HIS A 77 -4.43 -10.94 -6.48
CA HIS A 77 -4.00 -11.57 -5.23
C HIS A 77 -4.61 -10.88 -4.03
N GLU A 78 -4.78 -11.64 -2.94
CA GLU A 78 -5.04 -11.05 -1.64
C GLU A 78 -3.74 -10.44 -1.09
N LEU A 79 -3.87 -9.27 -0.47
CA LEU A 79 -2.77 -8.61 0.22
C LEU A 79 -2.82 -8.99 1.70
N VAL A 80 -1.68 -9.39 2.23
CA VAL A 80 -1.53 -9.74 3.64
C VAL A 80 -0.54 -8.78 4.29
N PHE A 81 -1.05 -7.91 5.13
CA PHE A 81 -0.24 -7.04 5.98
C PHE A 81 -0.08 -7.70 7.34
N ALA A 82 1.13 -7.99 7.72
CA ALA A 82 1.43 -8.59 9.02
C ALA A 82 2.30 -7.65 9.86
N PRO A 83 1.88 -7.30 11.09
CA PRO A 83 2.70 -6.50 11.98
C PRO A 83 3.92 -7.31 12.46
N GLY A 84 5.03 -6.61 12.67
CA GLY A 84 6.28 -7.24 13.06
C GLY A 84 7.06 -7.82 11.86
N LEU A 85 8.19 -8.42 12.17
CA LEU A 85 9.02 -9.15 11.20
C LEU A 85 8.83 -10.66 11.40
N ALA A 86 9.05 -11.44 10.36
CA ALA A 86 8.99 -12.90 10.45
C ALA A 86 9.88 -13.41 11.60
N GLY A 87 9.31 -14.25 12.47
CA GLY A 87 10.01 -14.80 13.63
C GLY A 87 10.20 -13.86 14.81
N GLN A 88 9.65 -12.66 14.76
CA GLN A 88 9.72 -11.69 15.87
C GLN A 88 8.33 -11.31 16.35
N SER A 89 8.21 -11.03 17.66
CA SER A 89 6.97 -10.47 18.21
C SER A 89 6.72 -9.07 17.67
N PRO A 90 5.45 -8.70 17.37
CA PRO A 90 5.12 -7.35 16.95
C PRO A 90 5.50 -6.32 18.01
N GLN A 91 6.10 -5.22 17.58
CA GLN A 91 6.33 -4.08 18.45
C GLN A 91 5.16 -3.12 18.31
N LEU A 92 4.40 -2.97 19.40
CA LEU A 92 3.25 -2.08 19.48
C LEU A 92 3.68 -0.77 20.13
N THR A 93 3.31 0.34 19.53
CA THR A 93 3.57 1.65 20.09
C THR A 93 2.28 2.47 20.09
N ALA A 94 1.94 3.03 21.25
CA ALA A 94 0.83 3.97 21.34
C ALA A 94 1.22 5.30 20.66
N PRO A 95 0.35 5.91 19.86
CA PRO A 95 0.67 7.14 19.11
C PRO A 95 1.05 8.32 20.00
N GLN A 96 0.57 8.37 21.24
CA GLN A 96 0.90 9.40 22.19
C GLN A 96 2.36 9.33 22.69
N ARG A 97 2.95 8.16 22.67
CA ARG A 97 4.33 7.96 23.13
C ARG A 97 5.34 8.17 22.02
N ARG A 98 4.95 7.83 20.83
CA ARG A 98 5.80 7.94 19.64
C ARG A 98 4.94 8.21 18.42
N PRO A 99 5.01 9.41 17.83
CA PRO A 99 4.29 9.71 16.59
C PRO A 99 4.65 8.73 15.48
N PRO A 100 3.69 8.33 14.65
CA PRO A 100 3.98 7.45 13.52
C PRO A 100 4.95 8.12 12.54
N ARG A 101 5.83 7.32 11.95
CA ARG A 101 6.68 7.74 10.83
C ARG A 101 6.01 7.40 9.50
N ALA A 102 6.44 8.05 8.44
CA ALA A 102 5.98 7.73 7.11
C ALA A 102 6.18 6.24 6.79
N GLY A 103 5.13 5.59 6.31
CA GLY A 103 5.13 4.17 6.02
C GLY A 103 4.77 3.26 7.21
N ALA A 104 4.55 3.79 8.40
CA ALA A 104 4.10 2.97 9.54
C ALA A 104 2.70 2.40 9.26
N LEU A 105 2.53 1.11 9.57
CA LEU A 105 1.23 0.46 9.55
C LEU A 105 0.45 0.84 10.80
N LEU A 106 -0.82 1.16 10.62
CA LEU A 106 -1.66 1.67 11.69
C LEU A 106 -2.87 0.77 11.91
N ARG A 107 -3.29 0.64 13.15
CA ARG A 107 -4.65 0.25 13.46
C ARG A 107 -5.45 1.51 13.75
N LEU A 108 -6.45 1.74 12.95
CA LEU A 108 -7.33 2.89 13.10
C LEU A 108 -8.40 2.63 14.16
N ARG A 109 -8.96 3.70 14.70
CA ARG A 109 -9.96 3.63 15.77
C ARG A 109 -11.22 2.87 15.36
N ASN A 110 -11.57 2.90 14.07
CA ASN A 110 -12.70 2.15 13.52
C ASN A 110 -12.40 0.65 13.28
N GLY A 111 -11.18 0.19 13.58
CA GLY A 111 -10.75 -1.20 13.38
C GLY A 111 -10.07 -1.47 12.03
N ASP A 112 -10.08 -0.53 11.09
CA ASP A 112 -9.41 -0.69 9.81
C ASP A 112 -7.89 -0.62 9.95
N LEU A 113 -7.18 -1.23 9.03
CA LEU A 113 -5.76 -0.97 8.82
C LEU A 113 -5.58 0.34 8.07
N GLY A 114 -4.52 1.05 8.40
CA GLY A 114 -4.13 2.28 7.73
C GLY A 114 -2.63 2.37 7.55
N LEU A 115 -2.22 3.39 6.83
CA LEU A 115 -0.83 3.76 6.66
C LEU A 115 -0.64 5.25 6.93
N ALA A 116 0.47 5.57 7.58
CA ALA A 116 0.89 6.95 7.73
C ALA A 116 1.74 7.35 6.51
N PHE A 117 1.37 8.43 5.85
CA PHE A 117 2.20 8.96 4.78
C PHE A 117 2.20 10.49 4.75
N ALA A 118 3.23 11.06 4.14
CA ALA A 118 3.36 12.49 4.04
C ALA A 118 2.51 13.04 2.87
N VAL A 119 1.70 14.03 3.17
CA VAL A 119 0.99 14.83 2.17
C VAL A 119 1.78 16.11 1.87
N GLU A 120 1.26 16.90 0.94
CA GLU A 120 1.81 18.23 0.64
C GLU A 120 1.99 19.04 1.93
N GLY A 121 3.17 19.66 2.06
CA GLY A 121 3.55 20.37 3.28
C GLY A 121 4.26 19.52 4.33
N GLY A 122 4.46 18.22 4.09
CA GLY A 122 5.21 17.32 4.97
C GLY A 122 4.45 16.79 6.18
N ALA A 123 3.17 17.12 6.33
CA ALA A 123 2.35 16.58 7.39
C ALA A 123 2.06 15.09 7.15
N LEU A 124 2.20 14.27 8.20
CA LEU A 124 1.82 12.87 8.16
C LEU A 124 0.33 12.73 8.45
N VAL A 125 -0.35 11.99 7.60
CA VAL A 125 -1.77 11.69 7.74
C VAL A 125 -2.01 10.18 7.72
N PRO A 126 -2.96 9.68 8.53
CA PRO A 126 -3.38 8.29 8.47
C PRO A 126 -4.40 8.09 7.34
N ILE A 127 -4.13 7.16 6.45
CA ILE A 127 -5.04 6.77 5.36
C ILE A 127 -5.54 5.36 5.60
N SER A 128 -6.85 5.17 5.54
CA SER A 128 -7.44 3.84 5.61
C SER A 128 -7.11 3.02 4.37
N LEU A 129 -6.58 1.83 4.56
CA LEU A 129 -6.33 0.87 3.48
C LEU A 129 -7.61 0.17 3.00
N ALA A 130 -8.73 0.38 3.66
CA ALA A 130 -10.04 -0.08 3.21
C ALA A 130 -10.72 0.92 2.27
N THR A 131 -10.58 2.22 2.53
CA THR A 131 -11.34 3.26 1.84
C THR A 131 -10.50 4.24 1.02
N GLY A 132 -9.19 4.34 1.30
CA GLY A 132 -8.32 5.33 0.68
C GLY A 132 -8.51 6.75 1.21
N VAL A 133 -9.28 6.93 2.26
CA VAL A 133 -9.64 8.24 2.83
C VAL A 133 -8.92 8.43 4.16
N ARG A 134 -8.62 9.68 4.52
CA ARG A 134 -8.05 10.01 5.84
C ARG A 134 -8.91 9.48 6.97
N SER A 135 -8.25 9.00 8.00
CA SER A 135 -8.88 8.64 9.26
C SER A 135 -8.45 9.62 10.35
N GLU A 136 -9.35 9.92 11.26
CA GLU A 136 -9.09 10.88 12.35
C GLU A 136 -8.51 10.22 13.61
N GLY A 137 -8.50 8.91 13.71
CA GLY A 137 -8.07 8.21 14.92
C GLY A 137 -7.13 7.05 14.68
N VAL A 138 -6.01 7.03 15.41
CA VAL A 138 -5.03 5.95 15.40
C VAL A 138 -4.96 5.36 16.79
N ASP A 139 -5.19 4.03 16.90
CA ASP A 139 -5.09 3.30 18.15
C ASP A 139 -3.70 2.71 18.37
N LEU A 140 -3.13 2.09 17.34
CA LEU A 140 -1.84 1.41 17.42
C LEU A 140 -0.97 1.74 16.21
N VAL A 141 0.33 1.76 16.44
CA VAL A 141 1.34 1.99 15.40
C VAL A 141 2.27 0.78 15.34
N PHE A 142 2.48 0.26 14.15
CA PHE A 142 3.43 -0.81 13.85
C PHE A 142 4.52 -0.25 12.94
N GLU A 143 5.70 -0.02 13.49
CA GLU A 143 6.82 0.54 12.71
C GLU A 143 7.46 -0.48 11.78
N ARG A 144 7.31 -1.76 12.09
CA ARG A 144 7.83 -2.87 11.28
C ARG A 144 6.68 -3.77 10.91
N TRP A 145 6.58 -4.09 9.64
CA TRP A 145 5.53 -4.94 9.11
C TRP A 145 5.97 -5.58 7.80
N THR A 146 5.27 -6.60 7.38
CA THR A 146 5.52 -7.31 6.12
C THR A 146 4.32 -7.21 5.21
N LEU A 147 4.57 -7.24 3.92
CA LEU A 147 3.56 -7.36 2.88
C LEU A 147 3.79 -8.65 2.10
N SER A 148 2.75 -9.44 1.99
CA SER A 148 2.73 -10.66 1.19
C SER A 148 1.54 -10.66 0.23
N LEU A 149 1.68 -11.39 -0.86
CA LEU A 149 0.59 -11.73 -1.78
C LEU A 149 0.16 -13.16 -1.54
N ARG A 150 -1.14 -13.39 -1.48
CA ARG A 150 -1.73 -14.74 -1.31
C ARG A 150 -2.66 -15.06 -2.46
N ARG A 151 -2.49 -16.25 -3.04
CA ARG A 151 -3.39 -16.79 -4.05
C ARG A 151 -3.43 -18.31 -3.95
N GLY A 152 -4.63 -18.88 -3.81
CA GLY A 152 -4.83 -20.33 -3.86
C GLY A 152 -4.02 -21.12 -2.84
N GLY A 153 -3.84 -20.61 -1.61
CA GLY A 153 -3.06 -21.27 -0.56
C GLY A 153 -1.55 -21.04 -0.63
N HIS A 154 -1.07 -20.36 -1.67
CA HIS A 154 0.33 -19.94 -1.79
C HIS A 154 0.49 -18.49 -1.35
N GLU A 155 1.51 -18.24 -0.56
CA GLU A 155 1.87 -16.91 -0.08
C GLU A 155 3.27 -16.53 -0.51
N LEU A 156 3.40 -15.37 -1.14
CA LEU A 156 4.67 -14.80 -1.58
C LEU A 156 4.98 -13.55 -0.78
N LEU A 157 6.07 -13.56 -0.03
CA LEU A 157 6.57 -12.37 0.65
C LEU A 157 7.08 -11.36 -0.38
N ILE A 158 6.52 -10.16 -0.36
CA ILE A 158 7.00 -9.03 -1.17
C ILE A 158 8.16 -8.34 -0.48
N GLY A 159 8.05 -8.10 0.81
CA GLY A 159 9.11 -7.51 1.59
C GLY A 159 8.68 -7.08 2.99
N ALA A 160 9.67 -6.65 3.75
CA ALA A 160 9.50 -6.12 5.09
C ALA A 160 9.77 -4.61 5.10
N PHE A 161 8.83 -3.85 5.62
CA PHE A 161 9.00 -2.43 5.86
C PHE A 161 9.71 -2.22 7.20
N ARG A 162 10.73 -1.38 7.18
CA ARG A 162 11.46 -0.94 8.36
C ARG A 162 11.65 0.57 8.30
N PRO A 163 11.36 1.31 9.36
CA PRO A 163 11.65 2.74 9.37
C PRO A 163 13.17 2.97 9.28
N ILE A 164 13.51 3.99 8.58
CA ILE A 164 14.90 4.46 8.47
C ILE A 164 15.32 5.16 9.77
#